data_01a19f16ab0e928aeedfbf984231fa4a
#
_entry.id   01a19f16ab0e928aeedfbf984231fa4a
#
_cell.length_a   1.000
_cell.length_b   1.000
_cell.length_c   1.000
_cell.angle_alpha   90.00
_cell.angle_beta   90.00
_cell.angle_gamma   90.00
#
_symmetry.space_group_name_H-M   'P 1'
#
loop_
_entity.id
_entity.type
_entity.pdbx_description
1 polymer ?
#
loop_
_entity_poly.entity_id
_entity_poly.type
_entity_poly.pdbx_seq_one_letter_code
_entity_poly.pdbx_strand_id
1 'polypeptide(L)'
;MGKKRKRKKRSIAIDVKVIYQRGMQLYLEEENNFAGLKYLLRAAKAGYKKAYGEIGIILHREKNEADEAEEWFKKAEKTDSLFPSAAYEYGMLIYFKKGDIESSLNYLFQSAKQGCELAYGDIGTILYLEKNEINEALEWFKKAEEADCLFAPAAYYYGLLLVVEKGEWSQSLKYLQKAAREGYEMAYGELGSVLYLEKAEIDEAEKWFKKAEDAGCLHAPHAYDYGMLLIKERGDIERGNRYLDKAAEDGY
;
A
#
# COMPACT_ATOMS: atom_id res chain seq x y z
N MET A 1 -50.64 53.89 -19.91
CA MET A 1 -49.51 53.76 -18.96
C MET A 1 -49.26 52.30 -18.61
N GLY A 2 -48.37 51.67 -19.32
CA GLY A 2 -48.07 50.25 -19.14
C GLY A 2 -46.87 50.04 -18.24
N LYS A 3 -47.07 49.51 -17.03
CA LYS A 3 -45.98 49.10 -16.12
C LYS A 3 -45.36 47.83 -16.63
N LYS A 4 -44.15 47.84 -17.25
CA LYS A 4 -43.32 46.70 -17.52
C LYS A 4 -42.79 46.13 -16.19
N ARG A 5 -43.36 45.01 -15.74
CA ARG A 5 -42.81 44.19 -14.65
C ARG A 5 -41.48 43.61 -15.12
N LYS A 6 -40.35 44.13 -14.60
CA LYS A 6 -39.03 43.50 -14.70
C LYS A 6 -39.08 42.18 -13.92
N ARG A 7 -39.17 41.03 -14.62
CA ARG A 7 -38.88 39.70 -14.05
C ARG A 7 -37.40 39.67 -13.65
N LYS A 8 -37.10 39.83 -12.36
CA LYS A 8 -35.80 39.44 -11.81
C LYS A 8 -35.58 37.95 -12.10
N LYS A 9 -34.67 37.62 -13.01
CA LYS A 9 -34.12 36.27 -13.11
C LYS A 9 -33.46 36.00 -11.76
N ARG A 10 -34.10 35.23 -10.85
CA ARG A 10 -33.44 34.58 -9.75
C ARG A 10 -32.47 33.56 -10.41
N SER A 11 -31.18 33.87 -10.47
CA SER A 11 -30.16 32.86 -10.71
C SER A 11 -30.30 31.90 -9.53
N ILE A 12 -30.73 30.69 -9.78
CA ILE A 12 -30.63 29.59 -8.79
C ILE A 12 -29.14 29.45 -8.58
N ALA A 13 -28.59 29.97 -7.49
CA ALA A 13 -27.25 29.70 -7.05
C ALA A 13 -27.22 28.19 -6.78
N ILE A 14 -26.63 27.44 -7.69
CA ILE A 14 -26.46 26.00 -7.50
C ILE A 14 -25.57 25.86 -6.27
N ASP A 15 -26.07 25.17 -5.23
CA ASP A 15 -25.31 24.93 -4.02
C ASP A 15 -24.06 24.06 -4.38
N VAL A 16 -22.91 24.65 -4.23
CA VAL A 16 -21.62 24.04 -4.59
C VAL A 16 -21.41 22.73 -3.82
N LYS A 17 -21.95 22.68 -2.59
CA LYS A 17 -21.93 21.45 -1.78
C LYS A 17 -22.72 20.31 -2.44
N VAL A 18 -23.87 20.62 -3.07
CA VAL A 18 -24.67 19.61 -3.80
C VAL A 18 -23.92 19.10 -5.02
N ILE A 19 -23.19 19.98 -5.74
CA ILE A 19 -22.33 19.55 -6.86
C ILE A 19 -21.25 18.59 -6.37
N TYR A 20 -20.58 18.92 -5.27
CA TYR A 20 -19.57 18.06 -4.65
C TYR A 20 -20.16 16.70 -4.22
N GLN A 21 -21.27 16.71 -3.49
CA GLN A 21 -21.94 15.49 -3.05
C GLN A 21 -22.34 14.58 -4.23
N ARG A 22 -22.85 15.15 -5.33
CA ARG A 22 -23.14 14.36 -6.53
C ARG A 22 -21.88 13.77 -7.15
N GLY A 23 -20.78 14.53 -7.16
CA GLY A 23 -19.47 14.02 -7.60
C GLY A 23 -18.98 12.82 -6.79
N MET A 24 -19.08 12.92 -5.47
CA MET A 24 -18.70 11.82 -4.56
C MET A 24 -19.61 10.61 -4.71
N GLN A 25 -20.92 10.83 -4.85
CA GLN A 25 -21.88 9.75 -5.09
C GLN A 25 -21.56 8.97 -6.38
N LEU A 26 -21.30 9.68 -7.46
CA LEU A 26 -20.94 9.08 -8.75
C LEU A 26 -19.63 8.28 -8.65
N TYR A 27 -18.67 8.75 -7.86
CA TYR A 27 -17.40 8.07 -7.67
C TYR A 27 -17.52 6.84 -6.77
N LEU A 28 -18.15 6.98 -5.60
CA LEU A 28 -18.15 5.94 -4.57
C LEU A 28 -19.24 4.88 -4.74
N GLU A 29 -20.43 5.27 -5.22
CA GLU A 29 -21.60 4.39 -5.26
C GLU A 29 -21.91 3.89 -6.68
N GLU A 30 -21.70 4.74 -7.69
CA GLU A 30 -22.04 4.42 -9.08
C GLU A 30 -20.82 3.97 -9.89
N GLU A 31 -19.62 3.92 -9.27
CA GLU A 31 -18.32 3.54 -9.87
C GLU A 31 -18.04 4.30 -11.19
N ASN A 32 -18.60 5.51 -11.32
CA ASN A 32 -18.46 6.34 -12.51
C ASN A 32 -17.40 7.42 -12.29
N ASN A 33 -16.13 7.01 -12.30
CA ASN A 33 -14.97 7.86 -12.03
C ASN A 33 -14.90 9.09 -12.93
N PHE A 34 -15.26 8.95 -14.21
CA PHE A 34 -15.24 10.07 -15.15
C PHE A 34 -16.31 11.13 -14.82
N ALA A 35 -17.54 10.70 -14.58
CA ALA A 35 -18.60 11.63 -14.22
C ALA A 35 -18.37 12.24 -12.83
N GLY A 36 -17.91 11.44 -11.86
CA GLY A 36 -17.53 11.89 -10.52
C GLY A 36 -16.50 13.00 -10.57
N LEU A 37 -15.39 12.77 -11.26
CA LEU A 37 -14.32 13.75 -11.45
C LEU A 37 -14.82 15.05 -12.09
N LYS A 38 -15.69 14.96 -13.12
CA LYS A 38 -16.26 16.15 -13.77
C LYS A 38 -17.07 17.03 -12.80
N TYR A 39 -17.84 16.41 -11.92
CA TYR A 39 -18.59 17.14 -10.89
C TYR A 39 -17.68 17.73 -9.82
N LEU A 40 -16.66 17.00 -9.38
CA LEU A 40 -15.67 17.49 -8.42
C LEU A 40 -14.87 18.66 -8.97
N LEU A 41 -14.44 18.64 -10.23
CA LEU A 41 -13.78 19.75 -10.92
C LEU A 41 -14.69 21.00 -10.98
N ARG A 42 -16.01 20.82 -11.20
CA ARG A 42 -16.96 21.94 -11.14
C ARG A 42 -17.09 22.53 -9.74
N ALA A 43 -17.12 21.67 -8.71
CA ALA A 43 -17.15 22.10 -7.31
C ALA A 43 -15.86 22.86 -6.94
N ALA A 44 -14.70 22.33 -7.34
CA ALA A 44 -13.40 22.95 -7.14
C ALA A 44 -13.29 24.32 -7.82
N LYS A 45 -13.74 24.43 -9.08
CA LYS A 45 -13.79 25.69 -9.84
C LYS A 45 -14.71 26.74 -9.19
N ALA A 46 -15.74 26.29 -8.49
CA ALA A 46 -16.63 27.15 -7.71
C ALA A 46 -16.11 27.45 -6.28
N GLY A 47 -14.89 27.03 -5.95
CA GLY A 47 -14.20 27.33 -4.69
C GLY A 47 -14.46 26.32 -3.55
N TYR A 48 -15.01 25.14 -3.83
CA TYR A 48 -15.23 24.14 -2.80
C TYR A 48 -13.94 23.37 -2.51
N LYS A 49 -13.23 23.78 -1.47
CA LYS A 49 -11.87 23.33 -1.16
C LYS A 49 -11.74 21.83 -0.92
N LYS A 50 -12.75 21.18 -0.28
CA LYS A 50 -12.74 19.73 -0.06
C LYS A 50 -12.60 18.92 -1.35
N ALA A 51 -13.04 19.46 -2.49
CA ALA A 51 -12.91 18.79 -3.76
C ALA A 51 -11.46 18.65 -4.24
N TYR A 52 -10.52 19.46 -3.73
CA TYR A 52 -9.13 19.41 -4.17
C TYR A 52 -8.46 18.09 -3.84
N GLY A 53 -8.56 17.64 -2.58
CA GLY A 53 -8.01 16.36 -2.16
C GLY A 53 -8.65 15.18 -2.89
N GLU A 54 -9.98 15.18 -3.05
CA GLU A 54 -10.70 14.12 -3.77
C GLU A 54 -10.27 14.01 -5.24
N ILE A 55 -10.09 15.14 -5.90
CA ILE A 55 -9.60 15.15 -7.29
C ILE A 55 -8.19 14.55 -7.34
N GLY A 56 -7.29 14.93 -6.42
CA GLY A 56 -5.95 14.39 -6.33
C GLY A 56 -5.97 12.87 -6.16
N ILE A 57 -6.82 12.35 -5.26
CA ILE A 57 -6.98 10.90 -5.02
C ILE A 57 -7.42 10.18 -6.29
N ILE A 58 -8.46 10.68 -6.97
CA ILE A 58 -8.99 10.04 -8.19
C ILE A 58 -7.95 10.05 -9.32
N LEU A 59 -7.24 11.15 -9.51
CA LEU A 59 -6.19 11.25 -10.53
C LEU A 59 -5.03 10.30 -10.24
N HIS A 60 -4.63 10.17 -8.98
CA HIS A 60 -3.55 9.27 -8.57
C HIS A 60 -3.93 7.80 -8.73
N ARG A 61 -5.06 7.38 -8.14
CA ARG A 61 -5.47 5.97 -8.08
C ARG A 61 -5.98 5.42 -9.40
N GLU A 62 -6.86 6.19 -10.07
CA GLU A 62 -7.65 5.66 -11.17
C GLU A 62 -7.07 5.99 -12.54
N LYS A 63 -6.35 7.10 -12.64
CA LYS A 63 -5.85 7.58 -13.93
C LYS A 63 -4.35 7.50 -14.08
N ASN A 64 -3.63 7.24 -12.99
CA ASN A 64 -2.17 7.29 -12.94
C ASN A 64 -1.60 8.65 -13.47
N GLU A 65 -2.36 9.73 -13.27
CA GLU A 65 -1.99 11.09 -13.66
C GLU A 65 -1.27 11.78 -12.48
N ALA A 66 -0.09 11.28 -12.13
CA ALA A 66 0.64 11.67 -10.93
C ALA A 66 1.01 13.17 -10.87
N ASP A 67 1.34 13.80 -12.01
CA ASP A 67 1.68 15.21 -12.07
C ASP A 67 0.47 16.09 -11.76
N GLU A 68 -0.68 15.81 -12.37
CA GLU A 68 -1.90 16.55 -12.13
C GLU A 68 -2.44 16.33 -10.71
N ALA A 69 -2.36 15.09 -10.21
CA ALA A 69 -2.71 14.75 -8.82
C ALA A 69 -1.91 15.59 -7.82
N GLU A 70 -0.59 15.70 -8.02
CA GLU A 70 0.30 16.49 -7.18
C GLU A 70 -0.12 17.98 -7.13
N GLU A 71 -0.49 18.55 -8.26
CA GLU A 71 -0.96 19.94 -8.31
C GLU A 71 -2.24 20.14 -7.49
N TRP A 72 -3.14 19.17 -7.49
CA TRP A 72 -4.37 19.22 -6.70
C TRP A 72 -4.11 19.02 -5.20
N PHE A 73 -3.20 18.14 -4.82
CA PHE A 73 -2.79 17.99 -3.42
C PHE A 73 -2.12 19.27 -2.89
N LYS A 74 -1.24 19.91 -3.66
CA LYS A 74 -0.65 21.22 -3.33
C LYS A 74 -1.70 22.32 -3.17
N LYS A 75 -2.78 22.31 -3.97
CA LYS A 75 -3.91 23.25 -3.79
C LYS A 75 -4.66 22.97 -2.50
N ALA A 76 -4.89 21.69 -2.17
CA ALA A 76 -5.53 21.30 -0.92
C ALA A 76 -4.71 21.76 0.29
N GLU A 77 -3.39 21.55 0.26
CA GLU A 77 -2.45 21.98 1.30
C GLU A 77 -2.47 23.52 1.49
N LYS A 78 -2.27 24.27 0.40
CA LYS A 78 -2.28 25.75 0.44
C LYS A 78 -3.57 26.36 0.98
N THR A 79 -4.67 25.63 0.94
CA THR A 79 -5.98 26.09 1.40
C THR A 79 -6.42 25.48 2.72
N ASP A 80 -5.51 24.76 3.41
CA ASP A 80 -5.78 24.05 4.66
C ASP A 80 -6.99 23.11 4.54
N SER A 81 -7.02 22.36 3.42
CA SER A 81 -8.10 21.42 3.12
C SER A 81 -7.60 20.03 2.75
N LEU A 82 -6.32 19.74 3.08
CA LEU A 82 -5.72 18.42 2.91
C LEU A 82 -6.17 17.52 4.07
N PHE A 83 -7.20 16.72 3.82
CA PHE A 83 -7.76 15.81 4.82
C PHE A 83 -6.95 14.49 4.90
N PRO A 84 -7.14 13.64 5.94
CA PRO A 84 -6.24 12.51 6.23
C PRO A 84 -5.95 11.59 5.05
N SER A 85 -6.98 11.09 4.35
CA SER A 85 -6.75 10.20 3.21
C SER A 85 -6.10 10.90 2.01
N ALA A 86 -6.31 12.21 1.81
CA ALA A 86 -5.61 12.95 0.78
C ALA A 86 -4.13 13.19 1.15
N ALA A 87 -3.83 13.40 2.44
CA ALA A 87 -2.46 13.48 2.92
C ALA A 87 -1.73 12.14 2.76
N TYR A 88 -2.39 11.02 3.06
CA TYR A 88 -1.88 9.68 2.82
C TYR A 88 -1.51 9.46 1.35
N GLU A 89 -2.45 9.71 0.43
CA GLU A 89 -2.22 9.53 -1.00
C GLU A 89 -1.12 10.46 -1.54
N TYR A 90 -1.04 11.67 -1.00
CA TYR A 90 0.03 12.59 -1.38
C TYR A 90 1.40 12.11 -0.88
N GLY A 91 1.48 11.60 0.35
CA GLY A 91 2.69 10.97 0.88
C GLY A 91 3.15 9.79 0.03
N MET A 92 2.24 8.88 -0.32
CA MET A 92 2.54 7.73 -1.18
C MET A 92 2.93 8.14 -2.60
N LEU A 93 2.29 9.16 -3.18
CA LEU A 93 2.68 9.72 -4.48
C LEU A 93 4.12 10.25 -4.44
N ILE A 94 4.50 10.98 -3.38
CA ILE A 94 5.86 11.52 -3.22
C ILE A 94 6.87 10.37 -3.10
N TYR A 95 6.55 9.34 -2.33
CA TYR A 95 7.39 8.15 -2.17
C TYR A 95 7.71 7.50 -3.52
N PHE A 96 6.67 7.07 -4.24
CA PHE A 96 6.85 6.32 -5.48
C PHE A 96 7.37 7.16 -6.65
N LYS A 97 6.96 8.43 -6.75
CA LYS A 97 7.31 9.28 -7.88
C LYS A 97 8.66 9.96 -7.72
N LYS A 98 9.00 10.39 -6.51
CA LYS A 98 10.18 11.24 -6.25
C LYS A 98 11.27 10.56 -5.45
N GLY A 99 10.97 9.49 -4.73
CA GLY A 99 11.88 8.89 -3.77
C GLY A 99 12.22 9.84 -2.60
N ASP A 100 11.39 10.88 -2.35
CA ASP A 100 11.60 11.82 -1.26
C ASP A 100 11.00 11.27 0.03
N ILE A 101 11.81 10.47 0.73
CA ILE A 101 11.43 9.73 1.93
C ILE A 101 10.95 10.67 3.04
N GLU A 102 11.69 11.77 3.27
CA GLU A 102 11.39 12.71 4.37
C GLU A 102 10.03 13.41 4.15
N SER A 103 9.82 13.95 2.94
CA SER A 103 8.53 14.57 2.63
C SER A 103 7.38 13.55 2.66
N SER A 104 7.60 12.34 2.16
CA SER A 104 6.61 11.27 2.20
C SER A 104 6.21 10.95 3.64
N LEU A 105 7.17 10.64 4.51
CA LEU A 105 6.92 10.35 5.91
C LEU A 105 6.20 11.50 6.64
N ASN A 106 6.55 12.75 6.36
CA ASN A 106 5.86 13.90 6.95
C ASN A 106 4.34 13.89 6.65
N TYR A 107 3.93 13.63 5.40
CA TYR A 107 2.52 13.54 5.05
C TYR A 107 1.85 12.29 5.61
N LEU A 108 2.56 11.16 5.64
CA LEU A 108 2.04 9.91 6.22
C LEU A 108 1.84 10.05 7.74
N PHE A 109 2.78 10.65 8.48
CA PHE A 109 2.62 10.95 9.89
C PHE A 109 1.49 11.94 10.17
N GLN A 110 1.35 12.97 9.34
CA GLN A 110 0.23 13.90 9.43
C GLN A 110 -1.10 13.17 9.25
N SER A 111 -1.19 12.31 8.26
CA SER A 111 -2.36 11.48 7.97
C SER A 111 -2.70 10.55 9.14
N ALA A 112 -1.71 9.80 9.63
CA ALA A 112 -1.83 8.89 10.76
C ALA A 112 -2.30 9.60 12.03
N LYS A 113 -1.72 10.78 12.35
CA LYS A 113 -2.10 11.60 13.49
C LYS A 113 -3.55 12.08 13.43
N GLN A 114 -4.10 12.22 12.23
CA GLN A 114 -5.49 12.60 12.00
C GLN A 114 -6.44 11.39 11.88
N GLY A 115 -5.95 10.18 12.19
CA GLY A 115 -6.77 8.97 12.26
C GLY A 115 -6.87 8.17 10.95
N CYS A 116 -6.00 8.38 9.99
CA CYS A 116 -5.91 7.51 8.80
C CYS A 116 -5.04 6.29 9.12
N GLU A 117 -5.68 5.20 9.50
CA GLU A 117 -5.01 3.96 9.91
C GLU A 117 -4.26 3.28 8.75
N LEU A 118 -4.68 3.51 7.50
CA LEU A 118 -4.01 3.00 6.30
C LEU A 118 -2.52 3.39 6.25
N ALA A 119 -2.16 4.54 6.84
CA ALA A 119 -0.78 4.99 6.86
C ALA A 119 0.14 4.16 7.77
N TYR A 120 -0.39 3.41 8.75
CA TYR A 120 0.43 2.75 9.77
C TYR A 120 1.38 1.71 9.17
N GLY A 121 0.87 0.81 8.33
CA GLY A 121 1.67 -0.23 7.70
C GLY A 121 2.73 0.34 6.76
N ASP A 122 2.39 1.37 5.98
CA ASP A 122 3.32 1.99 5.04
C ASP A 122 4.40 2.80 5.74
N ILE A 123 4.08 3.51 6.84
CA ILE A 123 5.07 4.16 7.70
C ILE A 123 6.06 3.12 8.22
N GLY A 124 5.58 2.00 8.80
CA GLY A 124 6.43 0.92 9.29
C GLY A 124 7.34 0.37 8.19
N THR A 125 6.80 0.16 6.99
CA THR A 125 7.55 -0.35 5.84
C THR A 125 8.64 0.62 5.40
N ILE A 126 8.33 1.91 5.27
CA ILE A 126 9.30 2.93 4.84
C ILE A 126 10.40 3.11 5.90
N LEU A 127 10.05 3.15 7.18
CA LEU A 127 11.03 3.24 8.27
C LEU A 127 11.97 2.03 8.28
N TYR A 128 11.46 0.82 8.04
CA TYR A 128 12.27 -0.39 7.97
C TYR A 128 13.21 -0.38 6.76
N LEU A 129 12.66 -0.16 5.55
CA LEU A 129 13.42 -0.31 4.31
C LEU A 129 14.37 0.85 4.02
N GLU A 130 13.94 2.09 4.27
CA GLU A 130 14.62 3.28 3.80
C GLU A 130 15.43 3.99 4.89
N LYS A 131 14.99 3.85 6.15
CA LYS A 131 15.63 4.53 7.28
C LYS A 131 16.40 3.57 8.19
N ASN A 132 16.16 2.27 8.08
CA ASN A 132 16.70 1.25 9.00
C ASN A 132 16.35 1.53 10.47
N GLU A 133 15.17 2.15 10.70
CA GLU A 133 14.67 2.51 12.03
C GLU A 133 13.82 1.37 12.61
N ILE A 134 14.48 0.25 12.93
CA ILE A 134 13.88 -1.05 13.27
C ILE A 134 12.83 -0.96 14.40
N ASN A 135 13.18 -0.27 15.50
CA ASN A 135 12.29 -0.22 16.67
C ASN A 135 11.06 0.64 16.39
N GLU A 136 11.20 1.75 15.67
CA GLU A 136 10.08 2.60 15.30
C GLU A 136 9.17 1.92 14.27
N ALA A 137 9.75 1.25 13.27
CA ALA A 137 9.01 0.42 12.32
C ALA A 137 8.16 -0.63 13.04
N LEU A 138 8.73 -1.32 14.03
CA LEU A 138 8.03 -2.31 14.83
C LEU A 138 6.81 -1.73 15.57
N GLU A 139 6.93 -0.52 16.12
CA GLU A 139 5.81 0.15 16.79
C GLU A 139 4.67 0.49 15.79
N TRP A 140 5.03 0.93 14.58
CA TRP A 140 4.04 1.24 13.56
C TRP A 140 3.35 0.00 13.00
N PHE A 141 4.07 -1.11 12.81
CA PHE A 141 3.45 -2.39 12.44
C PHE A 141 2.49 -2.91 13.53
N LYS A 142 2.85 -2.77 14.82
CA LYS A 142 1.93 -3.11 15.91
C LYS A 142 0.67 -2.26 15.91
N LYS A 143 0.78 -0.95 15.66
CA LYS A 143 -0.39 -0.07 15.50
C LYS A 143 -1.27 -0.50 14.34
N ALA A 144 -0.67 -0.89 13.21
CA ALA A 144 -1.41 -1.41 12.04
C ALA A 144 -2.13 -2.73 12.36
N GLU A 145 -1.50 -3.60 13.14
CA GLU A 145 -2.13 -4.84 13.60
C GLU A 145 -3.30 -4.58 14.56
N GLU A 146 -3.11 -3.71 15.57
CA GLU A 146 -4.13 -3.34 16.54
C GLU A 146 -5.36 -2.68 15.90
N ALA A 147 -5.16 -1.94 14.81
CA ALA A 147 -6.21 -1.31 14.02
C ALA A 147 -6.81 -2.23 12.93
N ASP A 148 -6.39 -3.49 12.86
CA ASP A 148 -6.80 -4.47 11.83
C ASP A 148 -6.59 -3.95 10.39
N CYS A 149 -5.55 -3.12 10.17
CA CYS A 149 -5.21 -2.53 8.89
C CYS A 149 -3.80 -2.93 8.39
N LEU A 150 -3.25 -4.02 8.93
CA LEU A 150 -1.98 -4.57 8.49
C LEU A 150 -2.19 -5.37 7.18
N PHE A 151 -2.13 -4.71 6.04
CA PHE A 151 -2.30 -5.33 4.70
C PHE A 151 -1.06 -6.13 4.28
N ALA A 152 -1.23 -6.96 3.24
CA ALA A 152 -0.26 -7.97 2.83
C ALA A 152 1.19 -7.47 2.68
N PRO A 153 1.51 -6.35 2.02
CA PRO A 153 2.90 -5.88 1.95
C PRO A 153 3.48 -5.55 3.33
N ALA A 154 2.73 -4.81 4.16
CA ALA A 154 3.18 -4.44 5.50
C ALA A 154 3.29 -5.67 6.42
N ALA A 155 2.39 -6.65 6.29
CA ALA A 155 2.47 -7.91 7.00
C ALA A 155 3.75 -8.69 6.62
N TYR A 156 4.09 -8.72 5.33
CA TYR A 156 5.34 -9.34 4.88
C TYR A 156 6.57 -8.68 5.52
N TYR A 157 6.70 -7.36 5.44
CA TYR A 157 7.85 -6.66 6.01
C TYR A 157 7.89 -6.74 7.53
N TYR A 158 6.75 -6.78 8.20
CA TYR A 158 6.70 -7.05 9.64
C TYR A 158 7.22 -8.45 9.96
N GLY A 159 6.78 -9.47 9.23
CA GLY A 159 7.27 -10.84 9.37
C GLY A 159 8.78 -10.92 9.11
N LEU A 160 9.26 -10.29 8.04
CA LEU A 160 10.67 -10.25 7.69
C LEU A 160 11.52 -9.56 8.77
N LEU A 161 11.08 -8.42 9.29
CA LEU A 161 11.72 -7.72 10.40
C LEU A 161 11.88 -8.64 11.63
N LEU A 162 10.82 -9.39 11.98
CA LEU A 162 10.85 -10.32 13.12
C LEU A 162 11.86 -11.46 12.90
N VAL A 163 11.98 -11.98 11.68
CA VAL A 163 12.99 -13.02 11.37
C VAL A 163 14.39 -12.44 11.42
N VAL A 164 14.65 -11.42 10.61
CA VAL A 164 16.02 -10.94 10.33
C VAL A 164 16.59 -10.17 11.51
N GLU A 165 15.80 -9.29 12.13
CA GLU A 165 16.32 -8.36 13.14
C GLU A 165 16.11 -8.86 14.58
N LYS A 166 15.10 -9.69 14.82
CA LYS A 166 14.75 -10.16 16.16
C LYS A 166 14.98 -11.65 16.37
N GLY A 167 15.14 -12.44 15.31
CA GLY A 167 15.22 -13.90 15.41
C GLY A 167 13.93 -14.54 15.92
N GLU A 168 12.80 -13.85 15.76
CA GLU A 168 11.48 -14.27 16.27
C GLU A 168 10.70 -15.07 15.22
N TRP A 169 11.27 -16.18 14.76
CA TRP A 169 10.74 -17.03 13.70
C TRP A 169 9.28 -17.45 13.91
N SER A 170 8.96 -17.88 15.13
CA SER A 170 7.60 -18.35 15.44
C SER A 170 6.55 -17.25 15.38
N GLN A 171 6.91 -16.02 15.71
CA GLN A 171 5.98 -14.89 15.61
C GLN A 171 5.84 -14.41 14.16
N SER A 172 6.93 -14.42 13.39
CA SER A 172 6.93 -14.02 11.99
C SER A 172 5.98 -14.84 11.14
N LEU A 173 5.82 -16.14 11.47
CA LEU A 173 4.99 -17.10 10.73
C LEU A 173 3.55 -16.58 10.56
N LYS A 174 2.96 -15.97 11.60
CA LYS A 174 1.61 -15.38 11.55
C LYS A 174 1.49 -14.34 10.43
N TYR A 175 2.47 -13.46 10.32
CA TYR A 175 2.45 -12.34 9.39
C TYR A 175 2.82 -12.76 7.97
N LEU A 176 3.81 -13.65 7.82
CA LEU A 176 4.14 -14.23 6.52
C LEU A 176 2.99 -15.05 5.96
N GLN A 177 2.29 -15.84 6.80
CA GLN A 177 1.08 -16.57 6.38
C GLN A 177 -0.05 -15.61 5.97
N LYS A 178 -0.25 -14.49 6.70
CA LYS A 178 -1.25 -13.48 6.33
C LYS A 178 -0.90 -12.91 4.95
N ALA A 179 0.33 -12.45 4.74
CA ALA A 179 0.77 -11.89 3.47
C ALA A 179 0.60 -12.90 2.32
N ALA A 180 1.02 -14.14 2.53
CA ALA A 180 0.91 -15.20 1.53
C ALA A 180 -0.54 -15.56 1.18
N ARG A 181 -1.45 -15.60 2.17
CA ARG A 181 -2.88 -15.86 1.95
C ARG A 181 -3.57 -14.72 1.21
N GLU A 182 -3.14 -13.49 1.41
CA GLU A 182 -3.63 -12.29 0.70
C GLU A 182 -2.98 -12.14 -0.69
N GLY A 183 -2.15 -13.09 -1.11
CA GLY A 183 -1.57 -13.14 -2.45
C GLY A 183 -0.28 -12.34 -2.63
N TYR A 184 0.38 -11.95 -1.55
CA TYR A 184 1.67 -11.28 -1.65
C TYR A 184 2.78 -12.32 -1.93
N GLU A 185 3.17 -12.44 -3.18
CA GLU A 185 4.02 -13.52 -3.69
C GLU A 185 5.41 -13.56 -3.04
N MET A 186 5.97 -12.39 -2.70
CA MET A 186 7.27 -12.30 -2.01
C MET A 186 7.30 -13.08 -0.68
N ALA A 187 6.14 -13.28 -0.05
CA ALA A 187 6.05 -14.04 1.19
C ALA A 187 6.17 -15.56 1.01
N TYR A 188 6.04 -16.08 -0.21
CA TYR A 188 6.00 -17.53 -0.43
C TYR A 188 7.34 -18.20 -0.10
N GLY A 189 8.45 -17.65 -0.61
CA GLY A 189 9.79 -18.15 -0.34
C GLY A 189 10.15 -18.05 1.14
N GLU A 190 9.93 -16.90 1.76
CA GLU A 190 10.18 -16.68 3.20
C GLU A 190 9.38 -17.67 4.07
N LEU A 191 8.10 -17.85 3.74
CA LEU A 191 7.25 -18.80 4.47
C LEU A 191 7.75 -20.24 4.34
N GLY A 192 8.19 -20.63 3.14
CA GLY A 192 8.84 -21.92 2.90
C GLY A 192 10.07 -22.11 3.77
N SER A 193 10.96 -21.12 3.81
CA SER A 193 12.20 -21.15 4.63
C SER A 193 11.89 -21.23 6.13
N VAL A 194 10.98 -20.43 6.65
CA VAL A 194 10.58 -20.46 8.07
C VAL A 194 9.98 -21.82 8.46
N LEU A 195 9.12 -22.39 7.62
CA LEU A 195 8.52 -23.71 7.89
C LEU A 195 9.56 -24.83 7.85
N TYR A 196 10.51 -24.76 6.92
CA TYR A 196 11.58 -25.75 6.81
C TYR A 196 12.57 -25.66 7.98
N LEU A 197 13.13 -24.47 8.22
CA LEU A 197 14.24 -24.29 9.16
C LEU A 197 13.81 -24.33 10.63
N GLU A 198 12.65 -23.74 10.95
CA GLU A 198 12.21 -23.55 12.34
C GLU A 198 11.20 -24.62 12.79
N LYS A 199 10.27 -24.99 11.92
CA LYS A 199 9.17 -25.90 12.29
C LYS A 199 9.38 -27.35 11.85
N ALA A 200 10.34 -27.59 10.95
CA ALA A 200 10.53 -28.89 10.29
C ALA A 200 9.23 -29.42 9.64
N GLU A 201 8.37 -28.49 9.17
CA GLU A 201 7.11 -28.81 8.47
C GLU A 201 7.39 -29.00 6.98
N ILE A 202 8.08 -30.10 6.66
CA ILE A 202 8.69 -30.37 5.35
C ILE A 202 7.67 -30.33 4.20
N ASP A 203 6.51 -30.99 4.38
CA ASP A 203 5.48 -31.06 3.34
C ASP A 203 4.87 -29.69 3.03
N GLU A 204 4.66 -28.87 4.05
CA GLU A 204 4.10 -27.53 3.89
C GLU A 204 5.16 -26.57 3.33
N ALA A 205 6.40 -26.64 3.79
CA ALA A 205 7.50 -25.86 3.24
C ALA A 205 7.67 -26.11 1.74
N GLU A 206 7.67 -27.41 1.32
CA GLU A 206 7.78 -27.76 -0.10
C GLU A 206 6.65 -27.16 -0.95
N LYS A 207 5.42 -27.14 -0.44
CA LYS A 207 4.29 -26.50 -1.16
C LYS A 207 4.51 -25.01 -1.38
N TRP A 208 5.02 -24.32 -0.36
CA TRP A 208 5.28 -22.88 -0.46
C TRP A 208 6.45 -22.55 -1.37
N PHE A 209 7.52 -23.35 -1.35
CA PHE A 209 8.62 -23.20 -2.30
C PHE A 209 8.16 -23.42 -3.76
N LYS A 210 7.33 -24.44 -4.02
CA LYS A 210 6.74 -24.66 -5.34
C LYS A 210 5.87 -23.48 -5.78
N LYS A 211 5.09 -22.92 -4.86
CA LYS A 211 4.27 -21.76 -5.14
C LYS A 211 5.12 -20.53 -5.45
N ALA A 212 6.25 -20.34 -4.77
CA ALA A 212 7.22 -19.28 -5.07
C ALA A 212 7.86 -19.49 -6.45
N GLU A 213 8.17 -20.72 -6.83
CA GLU A 213 8.69 -21.06 -8.15
C GLU A 213 7.67 -20.77 -9.24
N ASP A 214 6.43 -21.24 -9.09
CA ASP A 214 5.34 -21.04 -10.04
C ASP A 214 5.03 -19.54 -10.25
N ALA A 215 5.18 -18.72 -9.20
CA ALA A 215 5.04 -17.27 -9.26
C ALA A 215 6.30 -16.53 -9.77
N GLY A 216 7.40 -17.24 -10.01
CA GLY A 216 8.66 -16.66 -10.46
C GLY A 216 9.39 -15.82 -9.39
N CYS A 217 9.06 -15.99 -8.11
CA CYS A 217 9.61 -15.23 -6.98
C CYS A 217 10.47 -16.10 -6.03
N LEU A 218 10.93 -17.27 -6.49
CA LEU A 218 11.87 -18.11 -5.74
C LEU A 218 13.30 -17.55 -5.89
N HIS A 219 13.65 -16.61 -5.00
CA HIS A 219 14.96 -15.95 -4.97
C HIS A 219 16.05 -16.88 -4.41
N ALA A 220 17.31 -16.49 -4.62
CA ALA A 220 18.49 -17.31 -4.30
C ALA A 220 18.50 -17.92 -2.88
N PRO A 221 18.25 -17.21 -1.77
CA PRO A 221 18.21 -17.81 -0.44
C PRO A 221 17.17 -18.93 -0.33
N HIS A 222 15.98 -18.71 -0.87
CA HIS A 222 14.88 -19.67 -0.81
C HIS A 222 15.08 -20.84 -1.77
N ALA A 223 15.73 -20.62 -2.92
CA ALA A 223 16.15 -21.67 -3.82
C ALA A 223 17.19 -22.58 -3.14
N TYR A 224 18.14 -22.01 -2.39
CA TYR A 224 19.08 -22.78 -1.58
C TYR A 224 18.36 -23.65 -0.55
N ASP A 225 17.46 -23.06 0.26
CA ASP A 225 16.70 -23.78 1.27
C ASP A 225 15.85 -24.91 0.67
N TYR A 226 15.22 -24.65 -0.47
CA TYR A 226 14.45 -25.65 -1.20
C TYR A 226 15.33 -26.79 -1.73
N GLY A 227 16.50 -26.46 -2.29
CA GLY A 227 17.49 -27.42 -2.72
C GLY A 227 17.94 -28.32 -1.58
N MET A 228 18.24 -27.74 -0.42
CA MET A 228 18.62 -28.46 0.79
C MET A 228 17.49 -29.36 1.33
N LEU A 229 16.24 -28.88 1.32
CA LEU A 229 15.07 -29.68 1.68
C LEU A 229 14.95 -30.92 0.77
N LEU A 230 15.05 -30.74 -0.54
CA LEU A 230 14.94 -31.85 -1.50
C LEU A 230 16.03 -32.90 -1.30
N ILE A 231 17.27 -32.49 -1.07
CA ILE A 231 18.39 -33.43 -0.84
C ILE A 231 18.23 -34.15 0.49
N LYS A 232 18.05 -33.40 1.58
CA LYS A 232 18.11 -33.97 2.93
C LYS A 232 16.85 -34.75 3.32
N GLU A 233 15.68 -34.21 2.97
CA GLU A 233 14.41 -34.72 3.45
C GLU A 233 13.69 -35.61 2.43
N ARG A 234 13.94 -35.40 1.12
CA ARG A 234 13.34 -36.18 0.03
C ARG A 234 14.29 -37.18 -0.63
N GLY A 235 15.60 -37.02 -0.45
CA GLY A 235 16.60 -37.81 -1.14
C GLY A 235 16.70 -37.50 -2.65
N ASP A 236 16.06 -36.39 -3.09
CA ASP A 236 16.05 -35.99 -4.51
C ASP A 236 17.28 -35.11 -4.82
N ILE A 237 18.44 -35.81 -4.95
CA ILE A 237 19.72 -35.12 -5.16
C ILE A 237 19.76 -34.37 -6.45
N GLU A 238 19.15 -34.89 -7.53
CA GLU A 238 19.19 -34.27 -8.85
C GLU A 238 18.43 -32.95 -8.87
N ARG A 239 17.19 -32.94 -8.39
CA ARG A 239 16.41 -31.70 -8.30
C ARG A 239 17.01 -30.72 -7.29
N GLY A 240 17.46 -31.21 -6.16
CA GLY A 240 18.07 -30.37 -5.15
C GLY A 240 19.30 -29.64 -5.66
N ASN A 241 20.21 -30.34 -6.36
CA ASN A 241 21.38 -29.68 -6.95
C ASN A 241 21.03 -28.60 -7.96
N ARG A 242 19.98 -28.78 -8.77
CA ARG A 242 19.51 -27.73 -9.71
C ARG A 242 19.14 -26.42 -8.99
N TYR A 243 18.50 -26.51 -7.83
CA TYR A 243 18.18 -25.31 -7.04
C TYR A 243 19.41 -24.72 -6.35
N LEU A 244 20.36 -25.55 -5.89
CA LEU A 244 21.64 -25.06 -5.35
C LEU A 244 22.47 -24.34 -6.43
N ASP A 245 22.55 -24.92 -7.64
CA ASP A 245 23.23 -24.29 -8.78
C ASP A 245 22.58 -22.95 -9.13
N LYS A 246 21.23 -22.90 -9.18
CA LYS A 246 20.49 -21.64 -9.40
C LYS A 246 20.80 -20.60 -8.31
N ALA A 247 20.80 -20.99 -7.05
CA ALA A 247 21.13 -20.08 -5.95
C ALA A 247 22.57 -19.53 -6.08
N ALA A 248 23.53 -20.39 -6.47
CA ALA A 248 24.92 -19.98 -6.69
C ALA A 248 25.08 -19.06 -7.91
N GLU A 249 24.34 -19.30 -9.01
CA GLU A 249 24.30 -18.40 -10.21
C GLU A 249 23.77 -17.02 -9.84
N ASP A 250 22.79 -16.93 -8.94
CA ASP A 250 22.21 -15.69 -8.43
C ASP A 250 23.03 -15.05 -7.28
N GLY A 251 24.22 -15.64 -6.94
CA GLY A 251 25.20 -15.04 -6.02
C GLY A 251 25.03 -15.38 -4.54
N TYR A 252 24.37 -16.51 -4.22
CA TYR A 252 24.17 -16.99 -2.84
C TYR A 252 25.19 -18.06 -2.46
#